data_77cd0f8c796c5c0137557e5c80badbfe
#
_entry.id   77cd0f8c796c5c0137557e5c80badbfe
#
_cell.length_a   1.000
_cell.length_b   1.000
_cell.length_c   1.000
_cell.angle_alpha   90.00
_cell.angle_beta   90.00
_cell.angle_gamma   90.00
#
_symmetry.space_group_name_H-M   'P 1'
#
loop_
_entity.id
_entity.type
_entity.pdbx_description
1 polymer ?
#
loop_
_entity_poly.entity_id
_entity_poly.type
_entity_poly.pdbx_seq_one_letter_code
_entity_poly.pdbx_strand_id
1 'polypeptide(L)'
;MSGRADGLTDEQILAVLDDTRRIAIIGASNNPARPSYGVLRYLAAAGFVVSAVNPVIAGEDLAGARVYASLADVPGPIDLVDVFRREDARPSVTDEVLGSAESKSIRYLWFQ
;
A
#
# COMPACT_ATOMS: atom_id res chain seq x y z
N MET A 1 -4.25 2.00 20.74
CA MET A 1 -5.07 1.31 19.84
C MET A 1 -4.34 0.14 19.21
N SER A 2 -4.78 -0.91 19.57
CA SER A 2 -4.09 -2.08 19.08
C SER A 2 -4.65 -2.61 17.77
N GLY A 3 -5.63 -2.12 17.21
CA GLY A 3 -6.31 -2.69 16.07
C GLY A 3 -5.48 -2.87 14.82
N ARG A 4 -4.22 -3.07 14.92
CA ARG A 4 -3.38 -3.36 13.78
C ARG A 4 -3.44 -4.84 13.47
N ALA A 5 -3.56 -5.15 12.19
CA ALA A 5 -3.77 -6.51 11.75
C ALA A 5 -2.62 -7.44 12.15
N ASP A 6 -1.43 -6.94 12.22
CA ASP A 6 -0.23 -7.72 12.52
C ASP A 6 0.23 -7.57 13.96
N GLY A 7 -0.59 -6.99 14.82
CA GLY A 7 -0.33 -6.93 16.24
C GLY A 7 0.80 -6.01 16.66
N LEU A 8 1.20 -5.08 15.81
CA LEU A 8 2.27 -4.15 16.14
C LEU A 8 1.83 -3.14 17.20
N THR A 9 2.75 -2.75 18.06
CA THR A 9 2.54 -1.65 18.99
C THR A 9 2.63 -0.31 18.25
N ASP A 10 2.15 0.76 18.86
CA ASP A 10 2.25 2.09 18.27
C ASP A 10 3.71 2.49 18.03
N GLU A 11 4.60 2.14 18.96
CA GLU A 11 6.02 2.42 18.80
C GLU A 11 6.61 1.68 17.61
N GLN A 12 6.22 0.42 17.42
CA GLN A 12 6.69 -0.38 16.29
C GLN A 12 6.17 0.19 14.97
N ILE A 13 4.92 0.63 14.94
CA ILE A 13 4.32 1.25 13.76
C ILE A 13 5.08 2.54 13.39
N LEU A 14 5.37 3.38 14.38
CA LEU A 14 6.10 4.60 14.14
C LEU A 14 7.51 4.31 13.61
N ALA A 15 8.16 3.29 14.14
CA ALA A 15 9.49 2.89 13.67
C ALA A 15 9.45 2.43 12.22
N VAL A 16 8.43 1.65 11.83
CA VAL A 16 8.26 1.21 10.45
C VAL A 16 8.04 2.40 9.53
N LEU A 17 7.16 3.32 9.91
CA LEU A 17 6.88 4.52 9.11
C LEU A 17 8.10 5.42 9.00
N ASP A 18 8.88 5.53 10.06
CA ASP A 18 10.10 6.34 10.06
C ASP A 18 11.15 5.79 9.08
N ASP A 19 11.14 4.48 8.88
CA ASP A 19 12.05 3.79 7.98
C ASP A 19 11.49 3.64 6.55
N THR A 20 10.33 4.23 6.30
CA THR A 20 9.60 4.09 5.05
C THR A 20 9.60 5.40 4.26
N ARG A 21 9.74 5.30 2.94
CA ARG A 21 9.61 6.45 2.03
C ARG A 21 8.60 6.17 0.94
N ARG A 22 8.58 4.95 0.42
CA ARG A 22 7.75 4.57 -0.73
C ARG A 22 6.73 3.53 -0.30
N ILE A 23 5.47 3.84 -0.55
CA ILE A 23 4.34 3.00 -0.14
C ILE A 23 3.50 2.67 -1.36
N ALA A 24 3.17 1.39 -1.53
CA ALA A 24 2.21 0.96 -2.53
C ALA A 24 0.94 0.52 -1.81
N ILE A 25 -0.21 1.03 -2.26
CA ILE A 25 -1.51 0.68 -1.69
C ILE A 25 -2.23 -0.24 -2.67
N ILE A 26 -2.39 -1.50 -2.29
CA ILE A 26 -3.12 -2.49 -3.08
C ILE A 26 -4.59 -2.45 -2.71
N GLY A 27 -5.46 -2.42 -3.71
CA GLY A 27 -6.89 -2.28 -3.49
C GLY A 27 -7.30 -0.83 -3.32
N ALA A 28 -6.50 0.09 -3.85
CA ALA A 28 -6.82 1.51 -3.83
C ALA A 28 -8.12 1.77 -4.56
N SER A 29 -8.87 2.78 -4.11
CA SER A 29 -10.16 3.13 -4.68
C SER A 29 -10.20 4.61 -5.04
N ASN A 30 -10.89 4.94 -6.12
CA ASN A 30 -11.15 6.32 -6.48
C ASN A 30 -12.42 6.87 -5.81
N ASN A 31 -13.06 6.08 -4.96
CA ASN A 31 -14.24 6.50 -4.21
C ASN A 31 -13.80 7.12 -2.88
N PRO A 32 -14.04 8.43 -2.65
CA PRO A 32 -13.61 9.08 -1.41
C PRO A 32 -14.21 8.49 -0.14
N ALA A 33 -15.31 7.74 -0.25
CA ALA A 33 -15.93 7.09 0.90
C ALA A 33 -15.18 5.84 1.34
N ARG A 34 -14.28 5.33 0.54
CA ARG A 34 -13.54 4.11 0.90
C ARG A 34 -12.33 4.45 1.80
N PRO A 35 -12.03 3.61 2.79
CA PRO A 35 -10.91 3.86 3.70
C PRO A 35 -9.57 4.03 2.99
N SER A 36 -9.33 3.26 1.92
CA SER A 36 -8.07 3.35 1.19
C SER A 36 -7.83 4.74 0.60
N TYR A 37 -8.88 5.43 0.20
CA TYR A 37 -8.74 6.77 -0.37
C TYR A 37 -8.23 7.76 0.69
N GLY A 38 -8.82 7.72 1.89
CA GLY A 38 -8.39 8.59 2.98
C GLY A 38 -6.97 8.34 3.42
N VAL A 39 -6.59 7.07 3.51
CA VAL A 39 -5.23 6.68 3.89
C VAL A 39 -4.23 7.15 2.82
N LEU A 40 -4.56 6.95 1.55
CA LEU A 40 -3.71 7.38 0.44
C LEU A 40 -3.47 8.89 0.51
N ARG A 41 -4.53 9.68 0.69
CA ARG A 41 -4.41 11.14 0.79
C ARG A 41 -3.57 11.55 1.99
N TYR A 42 -3.79 10.90 3.12
CA TYR A 42 -3.04 11.21 4.34
C TYR A 42 -1.55 10.96 4.15
N LEU A 43 -1.20 9.81 3.61
CA LEU A 43 0.20 9.44 3.41
C LEU A 43 0.88 10.35 2.39
N ALA A 44 0.20 10.67 1.31
CA ALA A 44 0.74 11.58 0.30
C ALA A 44 0.98 12.97 0.90
N ALA A 45 0.04 13.46 1.71
CA ALA A 45 0.18 14.76 2.36
C ALA A 45 1.30 14.75 3.40
N ALA A 46 1.57 13.59 3.99
CA ALA A 46 2.64 13.45 4.99
C ALA A 46 4.04 13.37 4.36
N GLY A 47 4.12 13.34 3.04
CA GLY A 47 5.41 13.36 2.34
C GLY A 47 5.90 12.02 1.84
N PHE A 48 5.10 10.95 1.99
CA PHE A 48 5.47 9.65 1.43
C PHE A 48 5.27 9.65 -0.09
N VAL A 49 6.08 8.87 -0.78
CA VAL A 49 5.87 8.60 -2.20
C VAL A 49 4.87 7.44 -2.28
N VAL A 50 3.66 7.74 -2.72
CA VAL A 50 2.56 6.77 -2.73
C VAL A 50 2.23 6.36 -4.15
N SER A 51 2.12 5.04 -4.37
CA SER A 51 1.62 4.47 -5.61
C SER A 51 0.38 3.65 -5.29
N ALA A 52 -0.61 3.70 -6.19
CA ALA A 52 -1.85 2.95 -6.01
C ALA A 52 -1.87 1.76 -6.97
N VAL A 53 -2.47 0.65 -6.55
CA VAL A 53 -2.60 -0.54 -7.39
C VAL A 53 -4.07 -0.94 -7.45
N ASN A 54 -4.64 -0.88 -8.64
CA ASN A 54 -6.01 -1.34 -8.90
C ASN A 54 -6.15 -1.49 -10.42
N PRO A 55 -6.34 -2.73 -10.94
CA PRO A 55 -6.41 -2.93 -12.38
C PRO A 55 -7.61 -2.26 -13.06
N VAL A 56 -8.69 -2.00 -12.31
CA VAL A 56 -9.89 -1.41 -12.87
C VAL A 56 -9.70 0.07 -13.23
N ILE A 57 -8.90 0.78 -12.45
CA ILE A 57 -8.70 2.21 -12.62
C ILE A 57 -7.25 2.57 -12.97
N ALA A 58 -6.50 1.61 -13.49
CA ALA A 58 -5.11 1.84 -13.87
C ALA A 58 -4.97 3.02 -14.83
N GLY A 59 -3.99 3.87 -14.60
CA GLY A 59 -3.76 5.07 -15.39
C GLY A 59 -4.36 6.34 -14.81
N GLU A 60 -5.26 6.22 -13.83
CA GLU A 60 -5.82 7.39 -13.16
C GLU A 60 -4.84 7.96 -12.13
N ASP A 61 -5.13 9.16 -11.67
CA ASP A 61 -4.43 9.79 -10.55
C ASP A 61 -5.37 9.90 -9.37
N LEU A 62 -4.91 9.48 -8.19
CA LEU A 62 -5.67 9.61 -6.95
C LEU A 62 -4.89 10.52 -6.01
N ALA A 63 -5.35 11.76 -5.85
CA ALA A 63 -4.71 12.73 -4.96
C ALA A 63 -3.20 12.86 -5.23
N GLY A 64 -2.80 12.79 -6.50
CA GLY A 64 -1.41 12.89 -6.91
C GLY A 64 -0.68 11.55 -7.01
N ALA A 65 -1.29 10.46 -6.59
CA ALA A 65 -0.69 9.12 -6.70
C ALA A 65 -1.17 8.45 -7.99
N ARG A 66 -0.25 7.95 -8.78
CA ARG A 66 -0.62 7.24 -10.01
C ARG A 66 -1.12 5.84 -9.68
N VAL A 67 -2.12 5.38 -10.44
CA VAL A 67 -2.69 4.05 -10.29
C VAL A 67 -2.08 3.11 -11.33
N TYR A 68 -1.59 1.98 -10.87
CA TYR A 68 -1.01 0.92 -11.70
C TYR A 68 -1.90 -0.32 -11.67
N ALA A 69 -1.82 -1.13 -12.70
CA ALA A 69 -2.64 -2.34 -12.81
C ALA A 69 -2.19 -3.43 -11.83
N SER A 70 -0.89 -3.50 -11.57
CA SER A 70 -0.34 -4.51 -10.67
C SER A 70 0.85 -3.94 -9.90
N LEU A 71 1.23 -4.63 -8.84
CA LEU A 71 2.41 -4.25 -8.05
C LEU A 71 3.68 -4.28 -8.89
N ALA A 72 3.79 -5.23 -9.80
CA ALA A 72 4.95 -5.36 -10.67
C ALA A 72 5.15 -4.14 -11.56
N ASP A 73 4.07 -3.44 -11.90
CA ASP A 73 4.13 -2.26 -12.76
C ASP A 73 4.60 -1.00 -12.03
N VAL A 74 4.59 -1.00 -10.71
CA VAL A 74 5.02 0.16 -9.93
C VAL A 74 6.53 0.33 -10.07
N PRO A 75 7.02 1.50 -10.55
CA PRO A 75 8.45 1.68 -10.76
C PRO A 75 9.21 1.84 -9.46
N GLY A 76 10.45 1.35 -9.47
CA GLY A 76 11.39 1.56 -8.38
C GLY A 76 11.13 0.70 -7.16
N PRO A 77 11.89 0.93 -6.11
CA PRO A 77 11.71 0.18 -4.86
C PRO A 77 10.46 0.61 -4.13
N ILE A 78 9.91 -0.31 -3.35
CA ILE A 78 8.75 -0.09 -2.49
C ILE A 78 9.13 -0.55 -1.09
N ASP A 79 9.04 0.34 -0.11
CA ASP A 79 9.41 -0.02 1.26
C ASP A 79 8.28 -0.77 1.97
N LEU A 80 7.05 -0.35 1.74
CA LEU A 80 5.89 -0.87 2.43
C LEU A 80 4.74 -1.08 1.46
N VAL A 81 4.07 -2.23 1.57
CA VAL A 81 2.84 -2.52 0.84
C VAL A 81 1.69 -2.54 1.84
N ASP A 82 0.68 -1.70 1.60
CA ASP A 82 -0.50 -1.58 2.45
C ASP A 82 -1.71 -2.13 1.68
N VAL A 83 -2.35 -3.16 2.22
CA VAL A 83 -3.34 -3.94 1.48
C VAL A 83 -4.76 -3.66 1.98
N PHE A 84 -5.62 -3.20 1.06
CA PHE A 84 -7.04 -2.96 1.31
C PHE A 84 -7.89 -3.94 0.51
N ARG A 85 -7.59 -5.22 0.63
CA ARG A 85 -8.36 -6.29 -0.01
C ARG A 85 -9.14 -7.08 1.02
N ARG A 86 -10.24 -7.67 0.60
CA ARG A 86 -11.00 -8.55 1.46
C ARG A 86 -10.14 -9.74 1.85
N GLU A 87 -10.49 -10.33 2.98
CA GLU A 87 -9.71 -11.44 3.54
C GLU A 87 -9.58 -12.61 2.59
N ASP A 88 -10.63 -12.90 1.83
CA ASP A 88 -10.62 -14.02 0.87
C ASP A 88 -9.70 -13.77 -0.33
N ALA A 89 -9.29 -12.53 -0.56
CA ALA A 89 -8.36 -12.19 -1.65
C ALA A 89 -6.90 -12.14 -1.18
N ARG A 90 -6.65 -12.23 0.13
CA ARG A 90 -5.29 -12.06 0.67
C ARG A 90 -4.28 -13.09 0.18
N PRO A 91 -4.63 -14.36 -0.02
CA PRO A 91 -3.63 -15.30 -0.56
C PRO A 91 -3.07 -14.90 -1.90
N SER A 92 -3.92 -14.42 -2.84
CA SER A 92 -3.46 -13.96 -4.14
C SER A 92 -2.59 -12.71 -4.02
N VAL A 93 -2.95 -11.81 -3.12
CA VAL A 93 -2.16 -10.60 -2.88
C VAL A 93 -0.80 -10.97 -2.28
N THR A 94 -0.77 -11.89 -1.34
CA THR A 94 0.47 -12.36 -0.75
C THR A 94 1.40 -12.94 -1.81
N ASP A 95 0.86 -13.75 -2.73
CA ASP A 95 1.64 -14.30 -3.83
C ASP A 95 2.20 -13.20 -4.72
N GLU A 96 1.41 -12.18 -5.02
CA GLU A 96 1.85 -11.04 -5.82
C GLU A 96 3.00 -10.30 -5.14
N VAL A 97 2.87 -10.05 -3.85
CA VAL A 97 3.91 -9.36 -3.07
C VAL A 97 5.19 -10.18 -3.02
N LEU A 98 5.08 -11.48 -2.74
CA LEU A 98 6.25 -12.36 -2.70
C LEU A 98 6.95 -12.41 -4.05
N GLY A 99 6.19 -12.41 -5.14
CA GLY A 99 6.76 -12.39 -6.48
C GLY A 99 7.52 -11.13 -6.80
N SER A 100 7.22 -10.02 -6.13
CA SER A 100 7.87 -8.73 -6.37
C SER A 100 8.83 -8.33 -5.25
N ALA A 101 8.87 -9.06 -4.15
CA ALA A 101 9.57 -8.62 -2.93
C ALA A 101 11.04 -8.33 -3.17
N GLU A 102 11.72 -9.21 -3.90
CA GLU A 102 13.14 -9.04 -4.15
C GLU A 102 13.42 -7.92 -5.14
N SER A 103 12.71 -7.91 -6.28
CA SER A 103 12.95 -6.91 -7.32
C SER A 103 12.54 -5.50 -6.88
N LYS A 104 11.58 -5.39 -5.96
CA LYS A 104 11.10 -4.10 -5.46
C LYS A 104 11.68 -3.72 -4.10
N SER A 105 12.47 -4.59 -3.49
CA SER A 105 13.05 -4.37 -2.17
C SER A 105 11.99 -4.12 -1.09
N ILE A 106 10.88 -4.85 -1.18
CA ILE A 106 9.76 -4.69 -0.23
C ILE A 106 10.19 -5.21 1.14
N ARG A 107 10.00 -4.37 2.16
CA ARG A 107 10.41 -4.71 3.53
C ARG A 107 9.23 -4.94 4.46
N TYR A 108 8.11 -4.29 4.21
CA TYR A 108 6.95 -4.37 5.10
C TYR A 108 5.69 -4.64 4.31
N LEU A 109 4.81 -5.45 4.88
CA LEU A 109 3.51 -5.79 4.29
C LEU A 109 2.44 -5.67 5.38
N TRP A 110 1.48 -4.78 5.18
CA TRP A 110 0.37 -4.58 6.11
C TRP A 110 -0.95 -4.90 5.44
N PHE A 111 -1.85 -5.54 6.19
CA PHE A 111 -3.24 -5.77 5.78
C PHE A 111 -4.15 -4.90 6.64
N GLN A 112 -5.00 -4.17 5.97
CA GLN A 112 -5.98 -3.31 6.64
C GLN A 112 -7.30 -4.01 6.87
#